data_ce5ddf204620f58e98c7382b41daae7c
#
_entry.id   ce5ddf204620f58e98c7382b41daae7c
#
_cell.length_a   1.000
_cell.length_b   1.000
_cell.length_c   1.000
_cell.angle_alpha   90.00
_cell.angle_beta   90.00
_cell.angle_gamma   90.00
#
_symmetry.space_group_name_H-M   'P 1'
#
loop_
_entity.id
_entity.type
_entity.pdbx_description
1 polymer ?
#
loop_
_entity_poly.entity_id
_entity_poly.type
_entity_poly.pdbx_seq_one_letter_code
_entity_poly.pdbx_strand_id
1 'polypeptide(L)'
;MNHLTGLSRLSADSITGLLDTAAGFKQTLRSPNASFSPTLKNRRIALVFFENSTRTRFSFEIAARNLGAGTLGFSAASSSVSKGETLSDTIKNLEAMQVDAFVLRHPSSGSAKLISRITPKPVINAGDGSNEHPTQALLDMFTLREHFGSLKGLKVTIIGDVLHSRVARSNIYGLLRAGAEVGLCGPVTLIPPDAEKLGVRLFTDLDRAIAWADTAIVLRLQLERASGTYLPSLEEYSRHYGLTDERLERTGKHLLVLHPGPINREIEISNHVADRIQPPGYSKSMLLEQVTNGIAIRMAVLETLLGGTP
;
A
#
# COMPACT_ATOMS: atom_id res chain seq x y z
N MET A 1 -6.64 -7.35 17.46
CA MET A 1 -6.49 -7.77 16.03
C MET A 1 -5.52 -8.94 15.98
N ASN A 2 -5.91 -10.09 15.40
CA ASN A 2 -5.02 -11.27 15.35
C ASN A 2 -4.27 -11.39 14.01
N HIS A 3 -4.81 -10.83 12.94
CA HIS A 3 -4.24 -10.84 11.59
C HIS A 3 -4.53 -9.51 10.89
N LEU A 4 -3.69 -9.10 9.93
CA LEU A 4 -3.95 -7.98 9.03
C LEU A 4 -4.06 -8.52 7.60
N THR A 5 -5.23 -9.04 7.22
CA THR A 5 -5.45 -9.61 5.89
C THR A 5 -6.03 -8.62 4.87
N GLY A 6 -6.57 -7.48 5.33
CA GLY A 6 -7.12 -6.40 4.51
C GLY A 6 -7.68 -5.28 5.38
N LEU A 7 -8.08 -4.15 4.77
CA LEU A 7 -8.71 -3.00 5.45
C LEU A 7 -10.22 -3.06 5.42
N SER A 8 -10.81 -3.84 4.55
CA SER A 8 -12.28 -3.93 4.38
C SER A 8 -13.03 -4.27 5.66
N ARG A 9 -12.38 -4.91 6.64
CA ARG A 9 -12.97 -5.34 7.91
C ARG A 9 -12.41 -4.63 9.15
N LEU A 10 -11.42 -3.75 9.00
CA LEU A 10 -10.91 -2.98 10.13
C LEU A 10 -11.89 -1.86 10.50
N SER A 11 -12.02 -1.59 11.80
CA SER A 11 -12.73 -0.41 12.30
C SER A 11 -11.92 0.86 12.06
N ALA A 12 -12.58 2.02 12.06
CA ALA A 12 -11.92 3.32 12.02
C ALA A 12 -10.91 3.48 13.19
N ASP A 13 -11.30 3.03 14.38
CA ASP A 13 -10.45 3.10 15.58
C ASP A 13 -9.20 2.24 15.44
N SER A 14 -9.32 1.02 14.86
CA SER A 14 -8.15 0.17 14.60
C SER A 14 -7.19 0.80 13.60
N ILE A 15 -7.73 1.44 12.55
CA ILE A 15 -6.91 2.18 11.57
C ILE A 15 -6.22 3.35 12.29
N THR A 16 -6.95 4.17 13.03
CA THR A 16 -6.42 5.31 13.77
C THR A 16 -5.32 4.89 14.73
N GLY A 17 -5.54 3.85 15.53
CA GLY A 17 -4.54 3.33 16.46
C GLY A 17 -3.24 2.88 15.78
N LEU A 18 -3.33 2.23 14.60
CA LEU A 18 -2.14 1.88 13.81
C LEU A 18 -1.39 3.12 13.32
N LEU A 19 -2.12 4.15 12.86
CA LEU A 19 -1.52 5.39 12.39
C LEU A 19 -0.88 6.16 13.56
N ASP A 20 -1.47 6.16 14.76
CA ASP A 20 -0.93 6.81 15.96
C ASP A 20 0.35 6.12 16.44
N THR A 21 0.35 4.80 16.48
CA THR A 21 1.54 4.00 16.79
C THR A 21 2.67 4.27 15.79
N ALA A 22 2.33 4.36 14.50
CA ALA A 22 3.31 4.68 13.45
C ALA A 22 3.90 6.08 13.60
N ALA A 23 3.12 7.06 14.08
CA ALA A 23 3.60 8.43 14.32
C ALA A 23 4.73 8.44 15.37
N GLY A 24 4.61 7.67 16.45
CA GLY A 24 5.66 7.51 17.44
C GLY A 24 6.94 6.90 16.85
N PHE A 25 6.82 5.83 16.07
CA PHE A 25 7.97 5.23 15.40
C PHE A 25 8.62 6.17 14.39
N LYS A 26 7.84 6.95 13.66
CA LYS A 26 8.39 7.91 12.69
C LYS A 26 9.20 9.01 13.33
N GLN A 27 8.78 9.52 14.48
CA GLN A 27 9.58 10.51 15.23
C GLN A 27 10.97 9.95 15.57
N THR A 28 11.03 8.69 16.02
CA THR A 28 12.29 8.02 16.30
C THR A 28 13.12 7.81 15.04
N LEU A 29 12.51 7.36 13.93
CA LEU A 29 13.19 7.14 12.64
C LEU A 29 13.87 8.41 12.09
N ARG A 30 13.33 9.59 12.38
CA ARG A 30 13.91 10.89 11.98
C ARG A 30 15.07 11.35 12.84
N SER A 31 15.27 10.74 14.01
CA SER A 31 16.38 11.07 14.89
C SER A 31 17.71 10.58 14.33
N PRO A 32 18.78 11.41 14.32
CA PRO A 32 20.11 10.98 13.87
C PRO A 32 20.66 9.78 14.65
N ASN A 33 20.25 9.63 15.90
CA ASN A 33 20.64 8.52 16.80
C ASN A 33 19.43 7.61 17.09
N ALA A 34 18.69 7.23 16.06
CA ALA A 34 17.50 6.40 16.21
C ALA A 34 17.83 5.11 16.98
N SER A 35 17.19 4.96 18.13
CA SER A 35 17.24 3.73 18.94
C SER A 35 15.83 3.30 19.25
N PHE A 36 15.54 2.02 19.02
CA PHE A 36 14.23 1.44 19.25
C PHE A 36 14.29 0.44 20.41
N SER A 37 13.24 0.42 21.22
CA SER A 37 13.06 -0.64 22.19
C SER A 37 12.86 -1.97 21.45
N PRO A 38 13.60 -3.04 21.82
CA PRO A 38 13.49 -4.34 21.16
C PRO A 38 12.27 -5.12 21.65
N THR A 39 11.07 -4.55 21.47
CA THR A 39 9.79 -5.10 21.96
C THR A 39 9.45 -6.47 21.39
N LEU A 40 10.04 -6.82 20.24
CA LEU A 40 9.87 -8.12 19.58
C LEU A 40 11.15 -9.00 19.70
N LYS A 41 11.95 -8.78 20.73
CA LYS A 41 13.14 -9.60 20.99
C LYS A 41 12.77 -11.09 21.01
N ASN A 42 13.57 -11.91 20.35
CA ASN A 42 13.40 -13.37 20.20
C ASN A 42 12.19 -13.78 19.32
N ARG A 43 11.42 -12.87 18.76
CA ARG A 43 10.40 -13.20 17.77
C ARG A 43 11.03 -13.49 16.40
N ARG A 44 10.44 -14.41 15.64
CA ARG A 44 10.86 -14.82 14.30
C ARG A 44 9.72 -14.57 13.33
N ILE A 45 9.97 -13.75 12.31
CA ILE A 45 8.98 -13.34 11.31
C ILE A 45 9.35 -13.95 9.97
N ALA A 46 8.48 -14.81 9.43
CA ALA A 46 8.66 -15.38 8.09
C ALA A 46 8.18 -14.39 7.02
N LEU A 47 9.08 -13.98 6.13
CA LEU A 47 8.79 -13.15 4.97
C LEU A 47 8.54 -14.06 3.75
N VAL A 48 7.28 -14.46 3.55
CA VAL A 48 6.86 -15.48 2.59
C VAL A 48 6.37 -14.80 1.31
N PHE A 49 7.28 -14.64 0.34
CA PHE A 49 7.04 -13.88 -0.88
C PHE A 49 7.05 -14.80 -2.11
N PHE A 50 5.87 -14.99 -2.71
CA PHE A 50 5.67 -15.70 -3.97
C PHE A 50 5.75 -14.79 -5.21
N GLU A 51 5.74 -13.47 -5.00
CA GLU A 51 5.99 -12.45 -6.03
C GLU A 51 7.19 -11.60 -5.64
N ASN A 52 7.96 -11.16 -6.64
CA ASN A 52 9.08 -10.24 -6.41
C ASN A 52 8.61 -8.91 -5.81
N SER A 53 9.27 -8.47 -4.77
CA SER A 53 9.02 -7.16 -4.15
C SER A 53 10.19 -6.72 -3.29
N THR A 54 11.08 -5.93 -3.84
CA THR A 54 12.25 -5.41 -3.12
C THR A 54 11.84 -4.47 -1.98
N ARG A 55 11.06 -3.43 -2.28
CA ARG A 55 10.67 -2.41 -1.29
C ARG A 55 9.85 -3.00 -0.15
N THR A 56 8.80 -3.77 -0.45
CA THR A 56 7.94 -4.32 0.61
C THR A 56 8.71 -5.28 1.51
N ARG A 57 9.54 -6.15 0.92
CA ARG A 57 10.35 -7.11 1.67
C ARG A 57 11.34 -6.39 2.59
N PHE A 58 12.19 -5.50 2.03
CA PHE A 58 13.18 -4.78 2.84
C PHE A 58 12.56 -3.90 3.90
N SER A 59 11.42 -3.25 3.63
CA SER A 59 10.78 -2.43 4.65
C SER A 59 10.20 -3.24 5.81
N PHE A 60 9.70 -4.46 5.59
CA PHE A 60 9.35 -5.39 6.67
C PHE A 60 10.58 -5.91 7.41
N GLU A 61 11.66 -6.19 6.70
CA GLU A 61 12.92 -6.64 7.29
C GLU A 61 13.52 -5.56 8.20
N ILE A 62 13.56 -4.31 7.74
CA ILE A 62 14.00 -3.16 8.54
C ILE A 62 13.07 -2.95 9.74
N ALA A 63 11.76 -2.98 9.55
CA ALA A 63 10.79 -2.82 10.63
C ALA A 63 10.96 -3.90 11.72
N ALA A 64 11.09 -5.16 11.32
CA ALA A 64 11.33 -6.27 12.25
C ALA A 64 12.63 -6.11 13.02
N ARG A 65 13.72 -5.77 12.32
CA ARG A 65 15.04 -5.55 12.93
C ARG A 65 15.03 -4.39 13.93
N ASN A 66 14.37 -3.30 13.62
CA ASN A 66 14.23 -2.15 14.53
C ASN A 66 13.52 -2.54 15.82
N LEU A 67 12.58 -3.47 15.77
CA LEU A 67 11.86 -3.99 16.95
C LEU A 67 12.58 -5.19 17.62
N GLY A 68 13.78 -5.55 17.17
CA GLY A 68 14.59 -6.64 17.75
C GLY A 68 14.18 -8.05 17.30
N ALA A 69 13.29 -8.18 16.30
CA ALA A 69 12.89 -9.47 15.75
C ALA A 69 13.85 -9.99 14.67
N GLY A 70 14.00 -11.31 14.61
CA GLY A 70 14.66 -12.01 13.51
C GLY A 70 13.71 -12.18 12.31
N THR A 71 14.26 -12.16 11.09
CA THR A 71 13.51 -12.44 9.87
C THR A 71 14.02 -13.67 9.15
N LEU A 72 13.10 -14.46 8.61
CA LEU A 72 13.37 -15.62 7.75
C LEU A 72 12.82 -15.31 6.36
N GLY A 73 13.72 -15.17 5.39
CA GLY A 73 13.35 -14.91 4.01
C GLY A 73 12.98 -16.21 3.27
N PHE A 74 11.81 -16.20 2.62
CA PHE A 74 11.36 -17.26 1.74
C PHE A 74 11.18 -16.71 0.32
N SER A 75 11.67 -17.44 -0.67
CA SER A 75 11.48 -17.15 -2.09
C SER A 75 10.96 -18.41 -2.79
N ALA A 76 9.82 -18.30 -3.45
CA ALA A 76 9.19 -19.40 -4.13
C ALA A 76 10.10 -20.04 -5.22
N ALA A 77 10.86 -19.20 -5.94
CA ALA A 77 11.75 -19.65 -7.02
C ALA A 77 12.89 -20.59 -6.56
N SER A 78 13.29 -20.51 -5.28
CA SER A 78 14.37 -21.31 -4.70
C SER A 78 13.90 -22.25 -3.58
N SER A 79 12.60 -22.56 -3.54
CA SER A 79 11.98 -23.34 -2.48
C SER A 79 11.35 -24.64 -2.97
N SER A 80 10.87 -25.48 -2.03
CA SER A 80 10.11 -26.71 -2.29
C SER A 80 8.81 -26.51 -3.06
N VAL A 81 8.30 -25.28 -3.16
CA VAL A 81 7.16 -24.93 -4.02
C VAL A 81 7.41 -25.31 -5.48
N SER A 82 8.65 -25.19 -5.97
CA SER A 82 9.06 -25.66 -7.30
C SER A 82 8.88 -27.17 -7.50
N LYS A 83 8.75 -27.93 -6.41
CA LYS A 83 8.51 -29.39 -6.37
C LYS A 83 7.05 -29.74 -6.13
N GLY A 84 6.11 -28.77 -6.16
CA GLY A 84 4.67 -29.00 -5.98
C GLY A 84 4.16 -28.85 -4.53
N GLU A 85 4.97 -28.32 -3.59
CA GLU A 85 4.50 -28.04 -2.23
C GLU A 85 3.41 -26.97 -2.25
N THR A 86 2.30 -27.22 -1.54
CA THR A 86 1.19 -26.28 -1.47
C THR A 86 1.51 -25.12 -0.52
N LEU A 87 0.84 -23.96 -0.71
CA LEU A 87 0.95 -22.83 0.20
C LEU A 87 0.64 -23.23 1.65
N SER A 88 -0.36 -24.08 1.87
CA SER A 88 -0.74 -24.56 3.19
C SER A 88 0.37 -25.38 3.85
N ASP A 89 1.02 -26.26 3.09
CA ASP A 89 2.09 -27.09 3.60
C ASP A 89 3.35 -26.27 3.90
N THR A 90 3.67 -25.29 3.04
CA THR A 90 4.74 -24.32 3.29
C THR A 90 4.53 -23.60 4.62
N ILE A 91 3.32 -23.11 4.90
CA ILE A 91 3.01 -22.41 6.14
C ILE A 91 3.13 -23.33 7.35
N LYS A 92 2.60 -24.57 7.27
CA LYS A 92 2.70 -25.56 8.37
C LYS A 92 4.15 -25.93 8.66
N ASN A 93 4.97 -26.13 7.61
CA ASN A 93 6.39 -26.41 7.78
C ASN A 93 7.13 -25.25 8.49
N LEU A 94 6.88 -24.00 8.07
CA LEU A 94 7.46 -22.83 8.72
C LEU A 94 6.94 -22.66 10.17
N GLU A 95 5.67 -22.96 10.43
CA GLU A 95 5.11 -22.94 11.78
C GLU A 95 5.78 -23.98 12.69
N ALA A 96 6.04 -25.19 12.17
CA ALA A 96 6.80 -26.22 12.90
C ALA A 96 8.25 -25.81 13.21
N MET A 97 8.83 -24.88 12.41
CA MET A 97 10.12 -24.24 12.69
C MET A 97 10.01 -23.08 13.71
N GLN A 98 8.86 -22.96 14.37
CA GLN A 98 8.59 -21.98 15.43
C GLN A 98 8.71 -20.52 15.00
N VAL A 99 8.19 -20.15 13.84
CA VAL A 99 7.96 -18.75 13.50
C VAL A 99 6.78 -18.18 14.27
N ASP A 100 6.84 -16.89 14.58
CA ASP A 100 5.83 -16.20 15.40
C ASP A 100 4.80 -15.46 14.53
N ALA A 101 5.14 -15.10 13.30
CA ALA A 101 4.24 -14.44 12.35
C ALA A 101 4.64 -14.66 10.90
N PHE A 102 3.67 -14.48 10.01
CA PHE A 102 3.85 -14.58 8.55
C PHE A 102 3.54 -13.25 7.87
N VAL A 103 4.48 -12.74 7.09
CA VAL A 103 4.26 -11.66 6.13
C VAL A 103 4.12 -12.29 4.76
N LEU A 104 2.90 -12.39 4.25
CA LEU A 104 2.57 -13.12 3.04
C LEU A 104 2.34 -12.20 1.85
N ARG A 105 3.05 -12.44 0.74
CA ARG A 105 2.77 -11.86 -0.58
C ARG A 105 2.57 -12.96 -1.61
N HIS A 106 1.41 -12.94 -2.29
CA HIS A 106 1.01 -14.04 -3.16
C HIS A 106 0.27 -13.54 -4.42
N PRO A 107 0.43 -14.19 -5.60
CA PRO A 107 -0.29 -13.80 -6.81
C PRO A 107 -1.81 -14.07 -6.76
N SER A 108 -2.25 -15.02 -5.93
CA SER A 108 -3.68 -15.35 -5.84
C SER A 108 -4.38 -14.49 -4.79
N SER A 109 -5.49 -13.86 -5.19
CA SER A 109 -6.38 -13.09 -4.31
C SER A 109 -6.97 -13.98 -3.21
N GLY A 110 -7.03 -13.46 -1.98
CA GLY A 110 -7.60 -14.17 -0.82
C GLY A 110 -6.63 -15.11 -0.12
N SER A 111 -5.39 -15.27 -0.60
CA SER A 111 -4.40 -16.17 -0.01
C SER A 111 -4.08 -15.84 1.44
N ALA A 112 -3.90 -14.57 1.79
CA ALA A 112 -3.65 -14.15 3.18
C ALA A 112 -4.82 -14.51 4.11
N LYS A 113 -6.06 -14.33 3.62
CA LYS A 113 -7.26 -14.72 4.37
C LYS A 113 -7.39 -16.24 4.50
N LEU A 114 -7.02 -17.01 3.47
CA LEU A 114 -6.99 -18.47 3.54
C LEU A 114 -6.02 -18.92 4.64
N ILE A 115 -4.80 -18.40 4.61
CA ILE A 115 -3.76 -18.78 5.58
C ILE A 115 -4.14 -18.37 7.02
N SER A 116 -4.76 -17.22 7.22
CA SER A 116 -5.22 -16.80 8.56
C SER A 116 -6.28 -17.72 9.21
N ARG A 117 -6.83 -18.67 8.44
CA ARG A 117 -7.77 -19.70 8.95
C ARG A 117 -7.09 -21.02 9.32
N ILE A 118 -5.86 -21.23 8.84
CA ILE A 118 -5.13 -22.50 9.03
C ILE A 118 -4.04 -22.39 10.10
N THR A 119 -3.56 -21.19 10.41
CA THR A 119 -2.57 -20.97 11.47
C THR A 119 -3.09 -20.03 12.55
N PRO A 120 -2.83 -20.30 13.85
CA PRO A 120 -3.11 -19.37 14.92
C PRO A 120 -2.13 -18.17 14.95
N LYS A 121 -1.03 -18.26 14.21
CA LYS A 121 0.00 -17.21 14.17
C LYS A 121 -0.47 -16.00 13.38
N PRO A 122 -0.11 -14.77 13.75
CA PRO A 122 -0.43 -13.57 12.99
C PRO A 122 -0.03 -13.67 11.51
N VAL A 123 -0.95 -13.32 10.62
CA VAL A 123 -0.74 -13.24 9.17
C VAL A 123 -0.93 -11.80 8.73
N ILE A 124 0.09 -11.27 8.06
CA ILE A 124 0.11 -9.91 7.51
C ILE A 124 0.14 -10.00 5.99
N ASN A 125 -0.88 -9.44 5.36
CA ASN A 125 -0.97 -9.37 3.91
C ASN A 125 -0.02 -8.29 3.36
N ALA A 126 1.02 -8.71 2.65
CA ALA A 126 1.97 -7.85 1.93
C ALA A 126 1.60 -7.67 0.44
N GLY A 127 0.37 -7.98 0.09
CA GLY A 127 -0.23 -7.90 -1.24
C GLY A 127 -0.62 -9.26 -1.81
N ASP A 128 -1.90 -9.47 -2.08
CA ASP A 128 -2.44 -10.71 -2.65
C ASP A 128 -3.27 -10.46 -3.91
N GLY A 129 -2.77 -10.93 -5.05
CA GLY A 129 -3.41 -10.79 -6.37
C GLY A 129 -3.84 -9.35 -6.67
N SER A 130 -5.09 -9.16 -7.04
CA SER A 130 -5.78 -7.87 -7.18
C SER A 130 -6.66 -7.54 -5.96
N ASN A 131 -6.53 -8.28 -4.84
CA ASN A 131 -7.42 -8.16 -3.70
C ASN A 131 -7.04 -6.98 -2.79
N GLU A 132 -6.04 -7.12 -1.91
CA GLU A 132 -5.65 -6.04 -0.99
C GLU A 132 -4.13 -5.95 -0.75
N HIS A 133 -3.68 -4.76 -0.37
CA HIS A 133 -2.34 -4.49 0.16
C HIS A 133 -2.46 -3.53 1.35
N PRO A 134 -2.93 -4.02 2.51
CA PRO A 134 -3.32 -3.17 3.63
C PRO A 134 -2.20 -2.25 4.13
N THR A 135 -0.95 -2.73 4.21
CA THR A 135 0.15 -1.89 4.69
C THR A 135 0.55 -0.80 3.70
N GLN A 136 0.24 -0.94 2.40
CA GLN A 136 0.42 0.15 1.44
C GLN A 136 -0.65 1.23 1.66
N ALA A 137 -1.92 0.86 1.77
CA ALA A 137 -2.96 1.84 2.01
C ALA A 137 -2.80 2.54 3.36
N LEU A 138 -2.37 1.83 4.41
CA LEU A 138 -2.06 2.45 5.71
C LEU A 138 -0.93 3.47 5.62
N LEU A 139 0.15 3.19 4.87
CA LEU A 139 1.22 4.18 4.70
C LEU A 139 0.79 5.37 3.84
N ASP A 140 -0.08 5.16 2.85
CA ASP A 140 -0.68 6.24 2.06
C ASP A 140 -1.54 7.12 2.97
N MET A 141 -2.44 6.52 3.75
CA MET A 141 -3.27 7.23 4.74
C MET A 141 -2.44 7.96 5.80
N PHE A 142 -1.37 7.34 6.27
CA PHE A 142 -0.46 7.96 7.23
C PHE A 142 0.23 9.20 6.63
N THR A 143 0.72 9.10 5.39
CA THR A 143 1.32 10.21 4.65
C THR A 143 0.35 11.37 4.48
N LEU A 144 -0.91 11.06 4.13
CA LEU A 144 -1.97 12.07 4.01
C LEU A 144 -2.29 12.71 5.36
N ARG A 145 -2.44 11.92 6.41
CA ARG A 145 -2.74 12.42 7.76
C ARG A 145 -1.63 13.32 8.30
N GLU A 146 -0.37 12.99 8.07
CA GLU A 146 0.75 13.85 8.47
C GLU A 146 0.71 15.22 7.77
N HIS A 147 0.27 15.26 6.53
CA HIS A 147 0.24 16.51 5.76
C HIS A 147 -1.00 17.35 6.05
N PHE A 148 -2.18 16.73 6.12
CA PHE A 148 -3.46 17.42 6.25
C PHE A 148 -4.00 17.48 7.70
N GLY A 149 -3.37 16.78 8.63
CA GLY A 149 -3.82 16.66 10.03
C GLY A 149 -4.96 15.67 10.22
N SER A 150 -5.91 15.60 9.29
CA SER A 150 -7.08 14.73 9.33
C SER A 150 -7.36 14.11 7.97
N LEU A 151 -7.94 12.91 7.98
CA LEU A 151 -8.45 12.26 6.76
C LEU A 151 -9.94 12.55 6.54
N LYS A 152 -10.66 12.99 7.58
CA LYS A 152 -12.10 13.24 7.49
C LYS A 152 -12.40 14.41 6.55
N GLY A 153 -13.22 14.15 5.53
CA GLY A 153 -13.60 15.13 4.51
C GLY A 153 -12.53 15.42 3.47
N LEU A 154 -11.34 14.77 3.57
CA LEU A 154 -10.27 14.91 2.58
C LEU A 154 -10.70 14.30 1.24
N LYS A 155 -10.55 15.02 0.16
CA LYS A 155 -10.90 14.57 -1.20
C LYS A 155 -9.68 13.93 -1.87
N VAL A 156 -9.73 12.61 -2.00
CA VAL A 156 -8.65 11.80 -2.56
C VAL A 156 -9.06 11.25 -3.91
N THR A 157 -8.36 11.62 -4.99
CA THR A 157 -8.55 10.97 -6.29
C THR A 157 -7.55 9.84 -6.50
N ILE A 158 -8.03 8.68 -6.92
CA ILE A 158 -7.20 7.52 -7.31
C ILE A 158 -7.25 7.42 -8.83
N ILE A 159 -6.08 7.53 -9.47
CA ILE A 159 -5.96 7.68 -10.92
C ILE A 159 -5.32 6.43 -11.52
N GLY A 160 -5.94 5.87 -12.56
CA GLY A 160 -5.35 4.83 -13.41
C GLY A 160 -6.07 3.49 -13.40
N ASP A 161 -5.30 2.39 -13.36
CA ASP A 161 -5.83 1.01 -13.36
C ASP A 161 -6.36 0.62 -11.98
N VAL A 162 -7.60 0.99 -11.70
CA VAL A 162 -8.28 0.68 -10.42
C VAL A 162 -8.72 -0.78 -10.38
N LEU A 163 -9.15 -1.33 -11.52
CA LEU A 163 -9.73 -2.68 -11.62
C LEU A 163 -8.75 -3.76 -11.15
N HIS A 164 -7.49 -3.67 -11.55
CA HIS A 164 -6.46 -4.67 -11.24
C HIS A 164 -5.59 -4.27 -10.04
N SER A 165 -5.83 -3.09 -9.44
CA SER A 165 -4.98 -2.57 -8.37
C SER A 165 -5.45 -2.98 -6.98
N ARG A 166 -4.72 -3.90 -6.34
CA ARG A 166 -4.86 -4.21 -4.92
C ARG A 166 -4.62 -3.00 -4.00
N VAL A 167 -3.82 -2.02 -4.46
CA VAL A 167 -3.55 -0.79 -3.72
C VAL A 167 -4.75 0.13 -3.75
N ALA A 168 -5.36 0.33 -4.94
CA ALA A 168 -6.59 1.10 -5.06
C ALA A 168 -7.69 0.55 -4.15
N ARG A 169 -7.91 -0.77 -4.18
CA ARG A 169 -8.95 -1.43 -3.38
C ARG A 169 -8.74 -1.21 -1.88
N SER A 170 -7.53 -1.40 -1.36
CA SER A 170 -7.25 -1.15 0.06
C SER A 170 -7.38 0.34 0.42
N ASN A 171 -6.96 1.26 -0.46
CA ASN A 171 -7.12 2.69 -0.24
C ASN A 171 -8.60 3.09 -0.21
N ILE A 172 -9.43 2.58 -1.13
CA ILE A 172 -10.88 2.83 -1.11
C ILE A 172 -11.48 2.44 0.24
N TYR A 173 -11.23 1.21 0.70
CA TYR A 173 -11.77 0.74 1.99
C TYR A 173 -11.25 1.56 3.18
N GLY A 174 -9.95 1.81 3.24
CA GLY A 174 -9.33 2.53 4.35
C GLY A 174 -9.77 4.00 4.42
N LEU A 175 -9.70 4.71 3.29
CA LEU A 175 -10.02 6.13 3.22
C LEU A 175 -11.51 6.40 3.51
N LEU A 176 -12.42 5.65 2.88
CA LEU A 176 -13.87 5.78 3.17
C LEU A 176 -14.15 5.51 4.66
N ARG A 177 -13.50 4.48 5.25
CA ARG A 177 -13.65 4.16 6.67
C ARG A 177 -13.13 5.27 7.58
N ALA A 178 -12.09 5.98 7.16
CA ALA A 178 -11.55 7.13 7.87
C ALA A 178 -12.33 8.44 7.62
N GLY A 179 -13.41 8.38 6.85
CA GLY A 179 -14.29 9.51 6.55
C GLY A 179 -13.79 10.43 5.45
N ALA A 180 -12.84 10.01 4.62
CA ALA A 180 -12.42 10.73 3.42
C ALA A 180 -13.46 10.55 2.28
N GLU A 181 -13.46 11.47 1.34
CA GLU A 181 -14.19 11.37 0.07
C GLU A 181 -13.23 10.80 -0.98
N VAL A 182 -13.64 9.72 -1.67
CA VAL A 182 -12.81 9.06 -2.66
C VAL A 182 -13.37 9.24 -4.05
N GLY A 183 -12.54 9.71 -4.97
CA GLY A 183 -12.81 9.78 -6.41
C GLY A 183 -11.97 8.76 -7.17
N LEU A 184 -12.51 8.17 -8.22
CA LEU A 184 -11.78 7.30 -9.13
C LEU A 184 -11.75 7.93 -10.51
N CYS A 185 -10.59 7.93 -11.15
CA CYS A 185 -10.41 8.44 -12.51
C CYS A 185 -9.53 7.50 -13.33
N GLY A 186 -9.99 7.11 -14.50
CA GLY A 186 -9.24 6.25 -15.41
C GLY A 186 -10.09 5.84 -16.60
N PRO A 187 -9.52 5.10 -17.57
CA PRO A 187 -10.28 4.49 -18.64
C PRO A 187 -11.43 3.65 -18.07
N VAL A 188 -12.61 3.76 -18.68
CA VAL A 188 -13.81 3.02 -18.22
C VAL A 188 -13.55 1.52 -18.13
N THR A 189 -12.74 0.98 -19.02
CA THR A 189 -12.31 -0.43 -19.05
C THR A 189 -11.45 -0.84 -17.84
N LEU A 190 -10.85 0.14 -17.15
CA LEU A 190 -9.99 -0.04 -15.97
C LEU A 190 -10.64 0.40 -14.66
N ILE A 191 -11.90 0.77 -14.69
CA ILE A 191 -12.71 1.05 -13.50
C ILE A 191 -13.57 -0.18 -13.19
N PRO A 192 -13.62 -0.65 -11.93
CA PRO A 192 -14.46 -1.79 -11.57
C PRO A 192 -15.93 -1.54 -11.93
N PRO A 193 -16.64 -2.51 -12.50
CA PRO A 193 -18.09 -2.42 -12.63
C PRO A 193 -18.73 -2.14 -11.26
N ASP A 194 -19.77 -1.31 -11.25
CA ASP A 194 -20.49 -0.94 -10.01
C ASP A 194 -19.63 -0.27 -8.92
N ALA A 195 -18.49 0.36 -9.29
CA ALA A 195 -17.62 1.03 -8.31
C ALA A 195 -18.37 2.08 -7.48
N GLU A 196 -19.41 2.72 -8.03
CA GLU A 196 -20.27 3.69 -7.33
C GLU A 196 -20.93 3.09 -6.08
N LYS A 197 -21.24 1.79 -6.08
CA LYS A 197 -21.82 1.10 -4.92
C LYS A 197 -20.86 1.05 -3.72
N LEU A 198 -19.58 1.34 -3.92
CA LEU A 198 -18.60 1.48 -2.85
C LEU A 198 -18.68 2.86 -2.15
N GLY A 199 -19.50 3.79 -2.65
CA GLY A 199 -19.61 5.15 -2.11
C GLY A 199 -18.53 6.09 -2.64
N VAL A 200 -17.93 5.79 -3.79
CA VAL A 200 -16.92 6.61 -4.46
C VAL A 200 -17.53 7.46 -5.57
N ARG A 201 -16.88 8.57 -5.91
CA ARG A 201 -17.23 9.39 -7.07
C ARG A 201 -16.45 8.91 -8.29
N LEU A 202 -17.10 8.84 -9.47
CA LEU A 202 -16.44 8.49 -10.71
C LEU A 202 -16.17 9.73 -11.56
N PHE A 203 -14.98 9.77 -12.17
CA PHE A 203 -14.56 10.79 -13.12
C PHE A 203 -14.08 10.12 -14.41
N THR A 204 -14.58 10.59 -15.55
CA THR A 204 -14.10 10.20 -16.88
C THR A 204 -13.08 11.19 -17.44
N ASP A 205 -12.95 12.35 -16.79
CA ASP A 205 -12.06 13.43 -17.16
C ASP A 205 -11.09 13.71 -16.02
N LEU A 206 -9.78 13.64 -16.31
CA LEU A 206 -8.74 13.79 -15.29
C LEU A 206 -8.65 15.23 -14.76
N ASP A 207 -8.88 16.25 -15.60
CA ASP A 207 -8.81 17.65 -15.17
C ASP A 207 -9.93 17.95 -14.15
N ARG A 208 -11.12 17.38 -14.37
CA ARG A 208 -12.23 17.47 -13.39
C ARG A 208 -11.91 16.72 -12.08
N ALA A 209 -11.27 15.56 -12.18
CA ALA A 209 -10.85 14.81 -11.00
C ALA A 209 -9.81 15.60 -10.18
N ILE A 210 -8.82 16.21 -10.83
CA ILE A 210 -7.80 17.06 -10.23
C ILE A 210 -8.45 18.30 -9.59
N ALA A 211 -9.32 19.00 -10.32
CA ALA A 211 -10.00 20.21 -9.82
C ALA A 211 -10.83 19.94 -8.55
N TRP A 212 -11.39 18.74 -8.42
CA TRP A 212 -12.16 18.32 -7.25
C TRP A 212 -11.28 17.91 -6.06
N ALA A 213 -10.11 17.29 -6.31
CA ALA A 213 -9.28 16.62 -5.30
C ALA A 213 -8.40 17.59 -4.49
N ASP A 214 -8.03 17.18 -3.29
CA ASP A 214 -6.95 17.77 -2.47
C ASP A 214 -5.65 16.99 -2.66
N THR A 215 -5.75 15.70 -3.02
CA THR A 215 -4.61 14.80 -3.22
C THR A 215 -4.91 13.76 -4.30
N ALA A 216 -3.85 13.29 -4.95
CA ALA A 216 -3.92 12.26 -5.97
C ALA A 216 -3.05 11.05 -5.60
N ILE A 217 -3.62 9.85 -5.68
CA ILE A 217 -2.88 8.58 -5.67
C ILE A 217 -2.83 8.09 -7.11
N VAL A 218 -1.68 8.23 -7.76
CA VAL A 218 -1.47 7.78 -9.14
C VAL A 218 -1.06 6.32 -9.10
N LEU A 219 -1.82 5.46 -9.77
CA LEU A 219 -1.56 4.03 -9.82
C LEU A 219 -0.56 3.69 -10.92
N ARG A 220 0.27 2.71 -10.65
CA ARG A 220 1.10 2.09 -11.68
C ARG A 220 0.21 1.39 -12.70
N LEU A 221 0.40 1.65 -13.98
CA LEU A 221 -0.20 0.87 -15.04
C LEU A 221 0.49 -0.51 -15.09
N GLN A 222 -0.29 -1.59 -14.83
CA GLN A 222 0.25 -2.95 -14.72
C GLN A 222 0.29 -3.62 -16.10
N LEU A 223 1.29 -3.25 -16.93
CA LEU A 223 1.44 -3.73 -18.31
C LEU A 223 1.56 -5.25 -18.39
N GLU A 224 2.16 -5.86 -17.37
CA GLU A 224 2.31 -7.31 -17.25
C GLU A 224 0.99 -8.06 -16.99
N ARG A 225 -0.05 -7.35 -16.56
CA ARG A 225 -1.41 -7.91 -16.31
C ARG A 225 -2.41 -7.49 -17.38
N ALA A 226 -2.09 -6.47 -18.16
CA ALA A 226 -2.89 -5.97 -19.25
C ALA A 226 -2.63 -6.80 -20.53
N SER A 227 -2.85 -8.12 -20.47
CA SER A 227 -2.80 -9.00 -21.65
C SER A 227 -3.98 -8.68 -22.57
N GLY A 228 -3.81 -7.79 -23.53
CA GLY A 228 -4.79 -7.44 -24.58
C GLY A 228 -5.65 -6.23 -24.25
N THR A 229 -6.43 -5.80 -25.06
CA THR A 229 -7.58 -4.91 -25.32
C THR A 229 -8.10 -3.90 -24.27
N TYR A 230 -7.50 -3.73 -23.09
CA TYR A 230 -7.99 -2.73 -22.12
C TYR A 230 -7.64 -1.29 -22.45
N LEU A 231 -6.55 -1.09 -23.20
CA LEU A 231 -6.05 0.22 -23.60
C LEU A 231 -5.68 0.20 -25.09
N PRO A 232 -6.02 1.24 -25.86
CA PRO A 232 -5.62 1.35 -27.25
C PRO A 232 -4.10 1.48 -27.41
N SER A 233 -3.47 2.34 -26.62
CA SER A 233 -2.02 2.51 -26.55
C SER A 233 -1.57 3.16 -25.23
N LEU A 234 -0.27 3.06 -24.91
CA LEU A 234 0.32 3.77 -23.76
C LEU A 234 0.37 5.28 -23.99
N GLU A 235 0.56 5.70 -25.22
CA GLU A 235 0.59 7.12 -25.58
C GLU A 235 -0.79 7.76 -25.37
N GLU A 236 -1.86 7.09 -25.77
CA GLU A 236 -3.21 7.57 -25.56
C GLU A 236 -3.55 7.60 -24.06
N TYR A 237 -3.15 6.57 -23.31
CA TYR A 237 -3.29 6.57 -21.86
C TYR A 237 -2.56 7.76 -21.23
N SER A 238 -1.29 7.99 -21.56
CA SER A 238 -0.50 9.10 -21.03
C SER A 238 -1.14 10.46 -21.35
N ARG A 239 -1.61 10.62 -22.59
CA ARG A 239 -2.30 11.86 -23.03
C ARG A 239 -3.56 12.14 -22.21
N HIS A 240 -4.38 11.14 -21.92
CA HIS A 240 -5.68 11.32 -21.25
C HIS A 240 -5.60 11.23 -19.73
N TYR A 241 -4.73 10.36 -19.18
CA TYR A 241 -4.68 10.03 -17.77
C TYR A 241 -3.31 10.22 -17.12
N GLY A 242 -2.29 10.63 -17.85
CA GLY A 242 -0.99 10.98 -17.30
C GLY A 242 -1.04 12.27 -16.48
N LEU A 243 -0.49 12.24 -15.27
CA LEU A 243 -0.37 13.43 -14.42
C LEU A 243 0.91 14.19 -14.81
N THR A 244 0.72 15.34 -15.51
CA THR A 244 1.81 16.19 -16.01
C THR A 244 1.77 17.58 -15.39
N ASP A 245 2.88 18.32 -15.51
CA ASP A 245 2.96 19.71 -15.04
C ASP A 245 1.98 20.61 -15.73
N GLU A 246 1.87 20.50 -17.06
CA GLU A 246 0.94 21.28 -17.87
C GLU A 246 -0.51 21.10 -17.39
N ARG A 247 -0.86 19.88 -17.01
CA ARG A 247 -2.19 19.55 -16.49
C ARG A 247 -2.44 20.17 -15.12
N LEU A 248 -1.45 20.11 -14.24
CA LEU A 248 -1.51 20.73 -12.90
C LEU A 248 -1.60 22.27 -13.01
N GLU A 249 -0.82 22.87 -13.90
CA GLU A 249 -0.86 24.31 -14.18
C GLU A 249 -2.21 24.75 -14.74
N ARG A 250 -2.72 24.01 -15.74
CA ARG A 250 -4.02 24.30 -16.37
C ARG A 250 -5.18 24.24 -15.37
N THR A 251 -5.15 23.32 -14.43
CA THR A 251 -6.20 23.19 -13.41
C THR A 251 -6.02 24.17 -12.25
N GLY A 252 -4.86 24.80 -12.12
CA GLY A 252 -4.53 25.72 -11.02
C GLY A 252 -4.52 25.08 -9.64
N LYS A 253 -4.50 23.73 -9.59
CA LYS A 253 -4.52 22.98 -8.32
C LYS A 253 -3.14 22.58 -7.85
N HIS A 254 -2.93 22.75 -6.56
CA HIS A 254 -1.76 22.25 -5.85
C HIS A 254 -2.12 20.95 -5.16
N LEU A 255 -1.69 19.82 -5.73
CA LEU A 255 -1.99 18.51 -5.20
C LEU A 255 -0.82 17.92 -4.42
N LEU A 256 -1.14 17.20 -3.36
CA LEU A 256 -0.23 16.22 -2.81
C LEU A 256 -0.29 14.96 -3.69
N VAL A 257 0.84 14.51 -4.20
CA VAL A 257 0.90 13.39 -5.16
C VAL A 257 1.55 12.18 -4.51
N LEU A 258 0.82 11.07 -4.47
CA LEU A 258 1.26 9.77 -3.97
C LEU A 258 1.35 8.76 -5.12
N HIS A 259 2.24 7.79 -4.98
CA HIS A 259 2.38 6.69 -5.93
C HIS A 259 2.91 5.43 -5.20
N PRO A 260 2.28 4.26 -5.33
CA PRO A 260 2.72 3.05 -4.63
C PRO A 260 4.04 2.49 -5.17
N GLY A 261 4.47 2.96 -6.35
CA GLY A 261 5.66 2.50 -7.06
C GLY A 261 5.66 1.02 -7.44
N PRO A 262 6.56 0.57 -8.34
CA PRO A 262 7.47 1.42 -9.11
C PRO A 262 6.72 2.30 -10.10
N ILE A 263 7.35 3.37 -10.58
CA ILE A 263 6.76 4.32 -11.53
C ILE A 263 7.09 3.88 -12.95
N ASN A 264 6.10 3.92 -13.86
CA ASN A 264 6.36 3.97 -15.30
C ASN A 264 6.41 5.46 -15.69
N ARG A 265 7.61 6.02 -15.67
CA ARG A 265 7.85 7.44 -15.94
C ARG A 265 7.37 7.82 -17.33
N GLU A 266 6.82 9.03 -17.47
CA GLU A 266 6.22 9.59 -18.71
C GLU A 266 4.99 8.81 -19.22
N ILE A 267 4.47 7.86 -18.44
CA ILE A 267 3.24 7.15 -18.76
C ILE A 267 2.12 7.61 -17.82
N GLU A 268 2.15 7.19 -16.55
CA GLU A 268 1.14 7.60 -15.57
C GLU A 268 1.47 8.91 -14.86
N ILE A 269 2.76 9.30 -14.83
CA ILE A 269 3.25 10.52 -14.18
C ILE A 269 4.51 11.02 -14.89
N SER A 270 4.63 12.33 -15.11
CA SER A 270 5.83 12.93 -15.68
C SER A 270 7.01 12.86 -14.70
N ASN A 271 8.23 12.86 -15.23
CA ASN A 271 9.46 12.90 -14.42
C ASN A 271 9.44 14.07 -13.45
N HIS A 272 9.06 15.23 -13.94
CA HIS A 272 9.08 16.47 -13.18
C HIS A 272 8.08 16.43 -12.01
N VAL A 273 6.86 15.95 -12.22
CA VAL A 273 5.87 15.78 -11.14
C VAL A 273 6.31 14.72 -10.14
N ALA A 274 6.86 13.59 -10.61
CA ALA A 274 7.31 12.49 -9.75
C ALA A 274 8.45 12.91 -8.81
N ASP A 275 9.37 13.75 -9.28
CA ASP A 275 10.57 14.16 -8.54
C ASP A 275 10.41 15.54 -7.87
N ARG A 276 9.21 16.15 -7.96
CA ARG A 276 8.95 17.50 -7.45
C ARG A 276 8.95 17.55 -5.93
N ILE A 277 10.04 18.09 -5.38
CA ILE A 277 10.18 18.48 -3.96
C ILE A 277 10.11 20.00 -3.91
N GLN A 278 8.90 20.59 -3.88
CA GLN A 278 8.73 22.03 -4.01
C GLN A 278 8.28 22.72 -2.70
N PRO A 279 8.54 24.03 -2.57
CA PRO A 279 8.09 24.83 -1.43
C PRO A 279 6.55 24.89 -1.33
N PRO A 280 6.02 25.39 -0.20
CA PRO A 280 4.58 25.61 -0.04
C PRO A 280 3.96 26.40 -1.20
N GLY A 281 2.78 26.00 -1.66
CA GLY A 281 2.06 26.65 -2.76
C GLY A 281 2.22 25.99 -4.13
N TYR A 282 2.82 24.80 -4.18
CA TYR A 282 2.93 23.99 -5.41
C TYR A 282 2.53 22.52 -5.16
N SER A 283 2.20 21.80 -6.21
CA SER A 283 2.01 20.34 -6.11
C SER A 283 3.28 19.69 -5.61
N LYS A 284 3.16 18.72 -4.69
CA LYS A 284 4.29 18.07 -4.03
C LYS A 284 4.22 16.57 -4.17
N SER A 285 5.31 15.97 -4.62
CA SER A 285 5.49 14.51 -4.61
C SER A 285 5.86 14.02 -3.21
N MET A 286 5.14 12.99 -2.75
CA MET A 286 5.38 12.33 -1.45
C MET A 286 5.97 10.92 -1.59
N LEU A 287 6.46 10.57 -2.76
CA LEU A 287 6.88 9.20 -3.08
C LEU A 287 7.96 8.66 -2.14
N LEU A 288 8.98 9.47 -1.85
CA LEU A 288 10.05 9.07 -0.92
C LEU A 288 9.57 9.11 0.54
N GLU A 289 8.68 10.04 0.88
CA GLU A 289 8.07 10.07 2.21
C GLU A 289 7.22 8.82 2.47
N GLN A 290 6.48 8.34 1.45
CA GLN A 290 5.75 7.07 1.54
C GLN A 290 6.68 5.89 1.85
N VAL A 291 7.91 5.88 1.35
CA VAL A 291 8.89 4.80 1.64
C VAL A 291 9.26 4.81 3.12
N THR A 292 9.58 5.97 3.68
CA THR A 292 9.90 6.13 5.12
C THR A 292 8.68 5.80 5.98
N ASN A 293 7.51 6.31 5.62
CA ASN A 293 6.24 6.02 6.28
C ASN A 293 5.91 4.52 6.26
N GLY A 294 6.34 3.84 5.19
CA GLY A 294 6.20 2.40 5.06
C GLY A 294 6.94 1.62 6.15
N ILE A 295 8.10 2.08 6.61
CA ILE A 295 8.82 1.45 7.73
C ILE A 295 8.03 1.65 9.02
N ALA A 296 7.62 2.88 9.33
CA ALA A 296 6.88 3.22 10.54
C ALA A 296 5.56 2.43 10.65
N ILE A 297 4.78 2.36 9.57
CA ILE A 297 3.53 1.58 9.52
C ILE A 297 3.79 0.08 9.74
N ARG A 298 4.84 -0.48 9.14
CA ARG A 298 5.16 -1.91 9.31
C ARG A 298 5.65 -2.21 10.71
N MET A 299 6.39 -1.29 11.35
CA MET A 299 6.71 -1.38 12.78
C MET A 299 5.42 -1.36 13.63
N ALA A 300 4.51 -0.43 13.39
CA ALA A 300 3.23 -0.35 14.11
C ALA A 300 2.39 -1.63 13.94
N VAL A 301 2.32 -2.18 12.73
CA VAL A 301 1.59 -3.44 12.47
C VAL A 301 2.22 -4.61 13.20
N LEU A 302 3.55 -4.75 13.14
CA LEU A 302 4.26 -5.83 13.84
C LEU A 302 4.10 -5.71 15.35
N GLU A 303 4.27 -4.51 15.91
CA GLU A 303 4.08 -4.23 17.33
C GLU A 303 2.66 -4.55 17.79
N THR A 304 1.65 -4.12 17.06
CA THR A 304 0.23 -4.37 17.40
C THR A 304 -0.12 -5.85 17.38
N LEU A 305 0.49 -6.63 16.49
CA LEU A 305 0.18 -8.06 16.34
C LEU A 305 1.01 -8.98 17.25
N LEU A 306 2.23 -8.57 17.64
CA LEU A 306 3.20 -9.43 18.33
C LEU A 306 3.68 -8.84 19.65
N GLY A 307 3.50 -7.53 19.89
CA GLY A 307 4.03 -6.81 21.07
C GLY A 307 3.20 -6.97 22.34
N GLY A 308 2.13 -7.73 22.33
CA GLY A 308 1.42 -8.10 23.54
C GLY A 308 2.38 -8.87 24.49
N THR A 309 2.39 -8.50 25.75
CA THR A 309 3.20 -9.11 26.82
C THR A 309 3.11 -10.65 26.75
N PRO A 310 4.23 -11.35 26.91
CA PRO A 310 4.22 -12.81 26.95
C PRO A 310 3.38 -13.34 28.11
#